data_2c347f77ba654fc651d4e166032f7b46
#
_entry.id   2c347f77ba654fc651d4e166032f7b46
#
_cell.length_a   1.000
_cell.length_b   1.000
_cell.length_c   1.000
_cell.angle_alpha   90.00
_cell.angle_beta   90.00
_cell.angle_gamma   90.00
#
_symmetry.space_group_name_H-M   'P 1'
#
loop_
_entity.id
_entity.type
_entity.pdbx_description
1 polymer ?
#
loop_
_entity_poly.entity_id
_entity_poly.type
_entity_poly.pdbx_seq_one_letter_code
_entity_poly.pdbx_strand_id
1 'polypeptide(L)'
;MPANDSILGNENLGRNYGGGLRSRTKLLAIAGLALFLAGSGYGATLSGTVKGPDGAPLEGAFVQAQNTKTKISTFVLSDREGHYRVDKIPAGEYRVQVKATGFRADPKSGVALTADQNLALDFAFQTGVVRWNELSIYQAKKLWPEEKAKQIIFTKCFICHGFQTRMASVRRDADGWKDRVQFMRDAMHFSLSYRINDQDAADVTAYLNKLYGEDSDFPKSPAELPAYKETVRPFTSEAMKIAYVEYDMPGPSRMPFSAAPAKDGSVWIPNFGIGNKITRLDPKTGAMQDFPVPNEGTAAVHSAIAAPDGSVWLTEQASDKLGRWDPTTQKITEYQDTYLPGMEGREDGGSRHTVRIDSKGTVWSSGYPLTRFDPETRKYYDFPEANHTYSLAFDKDENVWFTNPGTGQIGEVNAKTLKVKQWMPPTLNTYERRIAIDTDGTVWFGEYQKGKIGRFDPKTETFKEYDVPGGEDAFPYAIGIAADHSIWYSSYYLDVIGRLDPKTGKIVEYPFPHSENTIREFFPDSDGRMWYGSPSNNKVGYFYLVGASTGAEK
;
A
#
# COMPACT_ATOMS: atom_id res chain seq x y z
N MET A 1 38.81 -40.58 -19.28
CA MET A 1 40.01 -41.40 -18.97
C MET A 1 41.17 -40.50 -18.66
N PRO A 2 42.02 -40.83 -17.70
CA PRO A 2 41.82 -41.58 -16.47
C PRO A 2 42.03 -40.66 -15.23
N ALA A 3 41.53 -40.91 -14.10
CA ALA A 3 41.72 -41.93 -13.07
C ALA A 3 42.93 -41.73 -12.18
N ASN A 4 42.61 -41.86 -10.96
CA ASN A 4 43.24 -42.60 -9.83
C ASN A 4 44.27 -41.81 -9.02
N ASP A 5 44.49 -42.07 -7.74
CA ASP A 5 43.98 -42.97 -6.74
C ASP A 5 44.48 -42.45 -5.38
N SER A 6 43.71 -42.57 -4.33
CA SER A 6 43.87 -43.46 -3.16
C SER A 6 45.17 -43.34 -2.38
N ILE A 7 45.26 -43.39 -1.07
CA ILE A 7 45.14 -44.52 -0.15
C ILE A 7 45.37 -44.04 1.31
N LEU A 8 44.50 -44.36 2.25
CA LEU A 8 44.60 -45.19 3.45
C LEU A 8 45.73 -44.98 4.51
N GLY A 9 45.31 -45.15 5.74
CA GLY A 9 46.00 -45.79 6.83
C GLY A 9 45.84 -45.05 8.15
N ASN A 10 44.99 -45.43 9.00
CA ASN A 10 44.84 -46.53 9.94
C ASN A 10 45.72 -46.43 11.19
N GLU A 11 45.02 -46.52 12.33
CA GLU A 11 45.31 -47.25 13.57
C GLU A 11 46.41 -46.70 14.49
N ASN A 12 46.45 -46.79 15.79
CA ASN A 12 45.66 -47.52 16.77
C ASN A 12 46.15 -47.13 18.20
N LEU A 13 45.26 -47.26 19.18
CA LEU A 13 45.46 -47.79 20.52
C LEU A 13 46.58 -47.27 21.45
N GLY A 14 46.18 -46.98 22.66
CA GLY A 14 47.07 -47.06 23.84
C GLY A 14 46.43 -46.53 25.13
N ARG A 15 45.92 -47.44 25.90
CA ARG A 15 45.55 -47.32 27.35
C ARG A 15 46.69 -46.91 28.24
N ASN A 16 46.59 -46.15 29.31
CA ASN A 16 46.34 -46.58 30.69
C ASN A 16 46.85 -45.61 31.72
N TYR A 17 46.08 -45.45 32.81
CA TYR A 17 46.32 -45.30 34.21
C TYR A 17 47.34 -44.28 34.77
N GLY A 18 46.85 -43.58 35.76
CA GLY A 18 47.69 -43.08 36.87
C GLY A 18 47.08 -41.85 37.56
N GLY A 19 46.56 -42.09 38.74
CA GLY A 19 45.88 -41.15 39.58
C GLY A 19 46.78 -40.11 40.25
N GLY A 20 46.17 -39.12 40.80
CA GLY A 20 46.81 -38.11 41.67
C GLY A 20 45.78 -37.08 42.15
N LEU A 21 45.34 -37.26 43.39
CA LEU A 21 44.56 -36.27 44.15
C LEU A 21 45.36 -34.97 44.34
N ARG A 22 44.69 -33.85 44.23
CA ARG A 22 44.55 -32.73 45.17
C ARG A 22 44.47 -31.41 44.50
N SER A 23 43.47 -30.74 44.82
CA SER A 23 43.33 -29.40 45.38
C SER A 23 42.13 -28.64 44.77
N ARG A 24 41.21 -28.39 45.67
CA ARG A 24 39.99 -27.53 45.40
C ARG A 24 40.44 -26.10 45.25
N THR A 25 40.07 -25.50 44.13
CA THR A 25 39.85 -24.06 44.09
C THR A 25 38.56 -23.84 43.27
N LYS A 26 37.49 -23.49 43.97
CA LYS A 26 36.21 -23.08 43.39
C LYS A 26 36.39 -21.69 42.77
N LEU A 27 36.48 -21.62 41.46
CA LEU A 27 36.17 -20.38 40.75
C LEU A 27 34.66 -20.36 40.49
N LEU A 28 33.96 -19.51 41.22
CA LEU A 28 32.60 -19.08 40.90
C LEU A 28 32.65 -18.26 39.60
N ALA A 29 32.26 -18.87 38.49
CA ALA A 29 31.87 -18.13 37.30
C ALA A 29 30.50 -17.51 37.59
N ILE A 30 30.46 -16.22 37.89
CA ILE A 30 29.24 -15.42 37.90
C ILE A 30 28.84 -15.22 36.42
N ALA A 31 28.00 -16.12 35.94
CA ALA A 31 27.25 -15.86 34.70
C ALA A 31 26.27 -14.74 35.02
N GLY A 32 26.61 -13.53 34.63
CA GLY A 32 25.71 -12.38 34.63
C GLY A 32 24.57 -12.64 33.64
N LEU A 33 23.47 -13.18 34.18
CA LEU A 33 22.17 -13.21 33.50
C LEU A 33 21.68 -11.77 33.43
N ALA A 34 21.98 -11.08 32.34
CA ALA A 34 21.35 -9.82 32.04
C ALA A 34 19.86 -10.12 31.80
N LEU A 35 19.06 -10.05 32.86
CA LEU A 35 17.61 -9.89 32.73
C LEU A 35 17.37 -8.60 31.95
N PHE A 36 17.07 -8.74 30.69
CA PHE A 36 16.32 -7.69 29.97
C PHE A 36 14.94 -7.63 30.61
N LEU A 37 14.83 -6.84 31.66
CA LEU A 37 13.55 -6.26 32.07
C LEU A 37 13.06 -5.46 30.85
N ALA A 38 12.13 -6.06 30.09
CA ALA A 38 11.28 -5.31 29.19
C ALA A 38 10.41 -4.40 30.07
N GLY A 39 11.00 -3.33 30.56
CA GLY A 39 10.27 -2.21 31.11
C GLY A 39 9.40 -1.66 29.99
N SER A 40 8.14 -1.39 30.27
CA SER A 40 7.26 -0.51 29.52
C SER A 40 7.91 0.87 29.44
N GLY A 41 8.95 1.01 28.61
CA GLY A 41 9.67 2.24 28.41
C GLY A 41 8.79 3.18 27.62
N TYR A 42 8.47 4.31 28.19
CA TYR A 42 7.95 5.44 27.46
C TYR A 42 8.97 5.75 26.34
N GLY A 43 8.51 5.84 25.07
CA GLY A 43 9.42 6.16 23.98
C GLY A 43 9.87 7.63 24.06
N ALA A 44 11.00 7.94 23.42
CA ALA A 44 11.48 9.32 23.32
C ALA A 44 10.47 10.21 22.59
N THR A 45 10.57 11.53 22.83
CA THR A 45 9.87 12.56 22.08
C THR A 45 10.87 13.39 21.28
N LEU A 46 10.61 13.55 19.99
CA LEU A 46 11.30 14.50 19.12
C LEU A 46 10.33 15.64 18.79
N SER A 47 10.70 16.88 19.09
CA SER A 47 9.87 18.05 18.80
C SER A 47 10.73 19.22 18.30
N GLY A 48 10.11 20.31 17.89
CA GLY A 48 10.80 21.49 17.44
C GLY A 48 9.94 22.39 16.60
N THR A 49 10.59 23.32 15.89
CA THR A 49 9.94 24.28 14.99
C THR A 49 10.44 24.14 13.56
N VAL A 50 9.56 24.43 12.62
CA VAL A 50 9.89 24.53 11.18
C VAL A 50 9.57 25.96 10.72
N LYS A 51 10.55 26.62 10.11
CA LYS A 51 10.43 27.98 9.59
C LYS A 51 10.63 28.01 8.09
N GLY A 52 9.91 28.90 7.42
CA GLY A 52 10.10 29.22 6.02
C GLY A 52 11.36 30.06 5.75
N PRO A 53 11.66 30.37 4.48
CA PRO A 53 12.84 31.18 4.08
C PRO A 53 12.82 32.62 4.64
N ASP A 54 11.65 33.16 4.94
CA ASP A 54 11.42 34.46 5.55
C ASP A 54 11.54 34.46 7.08
N GLY A 55 11.82 33.26 7.66
CA GLY A 55 11.87 33.06 9.11
C GLY A 55 10.51 32.93 9.80
N ALA A 56 9.40 33.04 9.07
CA ALA A 56 8.06 32.82 9.60
C ALA A 56 7.80 31.32 9.86
N PRO A 57 6.89 30.98 10.81
CA PRO A 57 6.43 29.61 10.98
C PRO A 57 5.88 29.02 9.67
N LEU A 58 6.18 27.76 9.39
CA LEU A 58 5.67 27.06 8.21
C LEU A 58 4.73 25.94 8.63
N GLU A 59 3.44 26.07 8.32
CA GLU A 59 2.41 25.04 8.50
C GLU A 59 2.51 24.01 7.39
N GLY A 60 2.27 22.73 7.72
CA GLY A 60 2.14 21.64 6.74
C GLY A 60 3.46 21.08 6.19
N ALA A 61 4.59 21.43 6.77
CA ALA A 61 5.84 20.78 6.44
C ALA A 61 5.88 19.36 7.05
N PHE A 62 6.17 18.36 6.26
CA PHE A 62 6.45 17.00 6.76
C PHE A 62 7.79 16.97 7.49
N VAL A 63 7.78 16.42 8.69
CA VAL A 63 8.99 16.07 9.44
C VAL A 63 9.10 14.56 9.48
N GLN A 64 10.14 14.02 8.87
CA GLN A 64 10.45 12.59 8.83
C GLN A 64 11.57 12.28 9.81
N ALA A 65 11.31 11.36 10.74
CA ALA A 65 12.34 10.74 11.58
C ALA A 65 12.53 9.28 11.13
N GLN A 66 13.65 8.98 10.49
CA GLN A 66 13.98 7.62 10.04
C GLN A 66 15.03 7.01 10.97
N ASN A 67 14.71 5.88 11.56
CA ASN A 67 15.68 5.08 12.33
C ASN A 67 16.75 4.52 11.38
N THR A 68 18.03 4.76 11.68
CA THR A 68 19.13 4.38 10.78
C THR A 68 19.34 2.87 10.70
N LYS A 69 18.95 2.11 11.73
CA LYS A 69 19.09 0.65 11.80
C LYS A 69 17.88 -0.07 11.21
N THR A 70 16.68 0.23 11.68
CA THR A 70 15.45 -0.47 11.26
C THR A 70 14.86 0.05 9.96
N LYS A 71 15.28 1.23 9.50
CA LYS A 71 14.73 1.97 8.35
C LYS A 71 13.25 2.37 8.49
N ILE A 72 12.66 2.16 9.66
CA ILE A 72 11.30 2.62 9.94
C ILE A 72 11.31 4.14 9.96
N SER A 73 10.37 4.74 9.24
CA SER A 73 10.18 6.18 9.13
C SER A 73 8.89 6.60 9.80
N THR A 74 8.94 7.61 10.68
CA THR A 74 7.74 8.27 11.21
C THR A 74 7.66 9.65 10.61
N PHE A 75 6.45 10.03 10.14
CA PHE A 75 6.17 11.36 9.59
C PHE A 75 5.08 12.03 10.42
N VAL A 76 5.29 13.29 10.72
CA VAL A 76 4.30 14.22 11.28
C VAL A 76 4.33 15.52 10.48
N LEU A 77 3.35 16.39 10.71
CA LEU A 77 3.26 17.70 10.07
C LEU A 77 3.51 18.79 11.09
N SER A 78 4.08 19.89 10.64
CA SER A 78 4.13 21.12 11.43
C SER A 78 2.75 21.78 11.48
N ASP A 79 2.40 22.35 12.64
CA ASP A 79 1.17 23.10 12.84
C ASP A 79 1.31 24.56 12.36
N ARG A 80 0.26 25.37 12.62
CA ARG A 80 0.19 26.76 12.19
C ARG A 80 1.29 27.64 12.78
N GLU A 81 1.76 27.31 13.98
CA GLU A 81 2.86 27.97 14.67
C GLU A 81 4.22 27.39 14.26
N GLY A 82 4.24 26.46 13.31
CA GLY A 82 5.43 25.75 12.83
C GLY A 82 5.92 24.66 13.78
N HIS A 83 5.21 24.35 14.87
CA HIS A 83 5.61 23.31 15.80
C HIS A 83 5.32 21.92 15.24
N TYR A 84 6.21 20.97 15.55
CA TYR A 84 5.99 19.56 15.27
C TYR A 84 6.34 18.71 16.49
N ARG A 85 5.76 17.52 16.57
CA ARG A 85 6.00 16.57 17.66
C ARG A 85 5.83 15.13 17.19
N VAL A 86 6.85 14.31 17.45
CA VAL A 86 6.86 12.86 17.26
C VAL A 86 6.96 12.21 18.63
N ASP A 87 5.88 11.60 19.09
CA ASP A 87 5.83 10.94 20.39
C ASP A 87 6.11 9.43 20.28
N LYS A 88 6.55 8.85 21.38
CA LYS A 88 6.75 7.40 21.55
C LYS A 88 7.68 6.80 20.49
N ILE A 89 8.67 7.58 20.06
CA ILE A 89 9.68 7.10 19.11
C ILE A 89 10.69 6.20 19.84
N PRO A 90 11.00 4.99 19.34
CA PRO A 90 11.96 4.09 19.97
C PRO A 90 13.34 4.72 20.15
N ALA A 91 14.07 4.33 21.20
CA ALA A 91 15.48 4.72 21.35
C ALA A 91 16.30 4.23 20.16
N GLY A 92 17.26 5.03 19.71
CA GLY A 92 18.10 4.70 18.55
C GLY A 92 18.75 5.91 17.91
N GLU A 93 19.42 5.68 16.80
CA GLU A 93 19.99 6.74 15.97
C GLU A 93 19.06 7.03 14.79
N TYR A 94 18.85 8.33 14.52
CA TYR A 94 17.92 8.80 13.50
C TYR A 94 18.58 9.74 12.52
N ARG A 95 18.05 9.68 11.28
CA ARG A 95 18.15 10.75 10.31
C ARG A 95 16.82 11.50 10.28
N VAL A 96 16.86 12.80 10.61
CA VAL A 96 15.68 13.66 10.63
C VAL A 96 15.75 14.64 9.48
N GLN A 97 14.68 14.72 8.69
CA GLN A 97 14.58 15.64 7.56
C GLN A 97 13.19 16.27 7.50
N VAL A 98 13.13 17.44 6.90
CA VAL A 98 11.86 18.15 6.62
C VAL A 98 11.64 18.26 5.13
N LYS A 99 10.37 18.21 4.71
CA LYS A 99 9.94 18.30 3.30
C LYS A 99 8.76 19.24 3.16
N ALA A 100 8.84 20.13 2.20
CA ALA A 100 7.71 20.93 1.70
C ALA A 100 7.98 21.24 0.23
N THR A 101 6.95 21.22 -0.62
CA THR A 101 7.08 21.45 -2.06
C THR A 101 7.64 22.83 -2.35
N GLY A 102 8.69 22.89 -3.15
CA GLY A 102 9.37 24.16 -3.50
C GLY A 102 10.33 24.70 -2.43
N PHE A 103 10.57 23.96 -1.35
CA PHE A 103 11.51 24.33 -0.29
C PHE A 103 12.62 23.29 -0.12
N ARG A 104 13.72 23.68 0.49
CA ARG A 104 14.86 22.82 0.81
C ARG A 104 15.41 23.10 2.20
N ALA A 105 15.77 22.03 2.89
CA ALA A 105 16.52 22.07 4.14
C ALA A 105 17.44 20.85 4.21
N ASP A 106 18.62 21.03 4.81
CA ASP A 106 19.54 19.92 5.01
C ASP A 106 19.03 18.96 6.08
N PRO A 107 19.13 17.63 5.85
CA PRO A 107 18.78 16.65 6.85
C PRO A 107 19.80 16.66 8.00
N LYS A 108 19.35 16.35 9.20
CA LYS A 108 20.20 16.14 10.37
C LYS A 108 20.38 14.63 10.59
N SER A 109 21.61 14.16 10.46
CA SER A 109 22.00 12.76 10.68
C SER A 109 22.68 12.58 12.03
N GLY A 110 22.75 11.32 12.53
CA GLY A 110 23.38 11.03 13.82
C GLY A 110 22.59 11.56 15.02
N VAL A 111 21.28 11.76 14.87
CA VAL A 111 20.41 12.21 15.96
C VAL A 111 20.16 11.01 16.89
N ALA A 112 20.89 10.96 18.01
CA ALA A 112 20.73 9.91 19.00
C ALA A 112 19.57 10.24 19.95
N LEU A 113 18.65 9.29 20.13
CA LEU A 113 17.55 9.35 21.07
C LEU A 113 17.69 8.22 22.09
N THR A 114 17.71 8.57 23.37
CA THR A 114 17.60 7.60 24.47
C THR A 114 16.15 7.43 24.90
N ALA A 115 15.84 6.37 25.62
CA ALA A 115 14.50 6.16 26.17
C ALA A 115 14.10 7.36 27.04
N ASP A 116 12.83 7.75 26.96
CA ASP A 116 12.22 8.86 27.72
C ASP A 116 12.84 10.26 27.49
N GLN A 117 13.71 10.40 26.49
CA GLN A 117 14.32 11.67 26.15
C GLN A 117 13.34 12.58 25.42
N ASN A 118 13.32 13.87 25.81
CA ASN A 118 12.72 14.94 25.03
C ASN A 118 13.83 15.69 24.31
N LEU A 119 13.87 15.62 22.98
CA LEU A 119 14.85 16.31 22.15
C LEU A 119 14.16 17.38 21.31
N ALA A 120 14.65 18.62 21.40
CA ALA A 120 14.23 19.70 20.52
C ALA A 120 15.17 19.81 19.31
N LEU A 121 14.60 19.92 18.10
CA LEU A 121 15.35 19.97 16.84
C LEU A 121 14.65 20.90 15.84
N ASP A 122 15.13 22.10 15.67
CA ASP A 122 14.54 23.09 14.78
C ASP A 122 15.07 23.01 13.35
N PHE A 123 14.23 23.38 12.38
CA PHE A 123 14.56 23.44 10.97
C PHE A 123 14.18 24.81 10.37
N ALA A 124 15.00 25.27 9.43
CA ALA A 124 14.69 26.42 8.61
C ALA A 124 14.83 26.02 7.12
N PHE A 125 13.83 26.33 6.34
CA PHE A 125 13.84 26.11 4.91
C PHE A 125 14.53 27.28 4.18
N GLN A 126 15.13 26.92 3.05
CA GLN A 126 15.53 27.82 2.00
C GLN A 126 14.57 27.68 0.82
N THR A 127 14.45 28.70 -0.02
CA THR A 127 13.72 28.63 -1.27
C THR A 127 14.36 27.57 -2.18
N GLY A 128 13.57 26.68 -2.71
CA GLY A 128 13.96 25.65 -3.65
C GLY A 128 13.23 25.81 -4.99
N VAL A 129 13.37 24.81 -5.84
CA VAL A 129 12.67 24.72 -7.12
C VAL A 129 11.60 23.65 -7.00
N VAL A 130 10.37 23.96 -7.37
CA VAL A 130 9.30 22.95 -7.50
C VAL A 130 9.65 22.02 -8.63
N ARG A 131 9.55 20.71 -8.38
CA ARG A 131 9.87 19.67 -9.37
C ARG A 131 8.60 18.95 -9.83
N TRP A 132 8.58 18.49 -11.06
CA TRP A 132 7.45 17.74 -11.61
C TRP A 132 7.11 16.48 -10.80
N ASN A 133 8.10 15.79 -10.25
CA ASN A 133 7.89 14.60 -9.42
C ASN A 133 7.41 14.89 -7.99
N GLU A 134 7.25 16.14 -7.63
CA GLU A 134 6.65 16.57 -6.36
C GLU A 134 5.13 16.87 -6.50
N LEU A 135 4.62 16.85 -7.74
CA LEU A 135 3.23 17.15 -8.05
C LEU A 135 2.34 15.91 -8.02
N SER A 136 1.08 16.11 -7.67
CA SER A 136 0.04 15.08 -7.81
C SER A 136 -0.34 14.83 -9.29
N ILE A 137 -0.99 13.70 -9.55
CA ILE A 137 -1.53 13.40 -10.89
C ILE A 137 -2.54 14.47 -11.32
N TYR A 138 -3.34 14.98 -10.38
CA TYR A 138 -4.27 16.10 -10.61
C TYR A 138 -3.56 17.33 -11.15
N GLN A 139 -2.46 17.74 -10.53
CA GLN A 139 -1.68 18.89 -10.98
C GLN A 139 -1.11 18.67 -12.39
N ALA A 140 -0.57 17.49 -12.66
CA ALA A 140 -0.12 17.14 -14.00
C ALA A 140 -1.27 17.20 -15.03
N LYS A 141 -2.47 16.72 -14.66
CA LYS A 141 -3.66 16.79 -15.50
C LYS A 141 -4.03 18.24 -15.88
N LYS A 142 -3.83 19.19 -14.98
CA LYS A 142 -4.10 20.61 -15.24
C LYS A 142 -2.98 21.32 -16.01
N LEU A 143 -1.75 20.88 -15.86
CA LEU A 143 -0.57 21.60 -16.34
C LEU A 143 0.04 21.03 -17.62
N TRP A 144 -0.20 19.77 -17.94
CA TRP A 144 0.32 19.16 -19.19
C TRP A 144 -0.48 19.69 -20.40
N PRO A 145 0.17 19.89 -21.56
CA PRO A 145 -0.48 20.30 -22.80
C PRO A 145 -1.62 19.35 -23.20
N GLU A 146 -2.71 19.92 -23.72
CA GLU A 146 -3.86 19.13 -24.20
C GLU A 146 -3.54 18.46 -25.53
N GLU A 147 -3.47 17.14 -25.53
CA GLU A 147 -3.25 16.28 -26.69
C GLU A 147 -3.97 14.94 -26.49
N LYS A 148 -4.26 14.20 -27.57
CA LYS A 148 -4.86 12.85 -27.51
C LYS A 148 -4.05 11.92 -26.61
N ALA A 149 -2.72 11.97 -26.71
CA ALA A 149 -1.81 11.15 -25.91
C ALA A 149 -1.94 11.38 -24.40
N LYS A 150 -2.19 12.63 -23.97
CA LYS A 150 -2.51 12.94 -22.58
C LYS A 150 -3.69 12.14 -22.09
N GLN A 151 -4.81 12.14 -22.83
CA GLN A 151 -6.02 11.38 -22.46
C GLN A 151 -5.74 9.89 -22.37
N ILE A 152 -4.94 9.33 -23.30
CA ILE A 152 -4.54 7.92 -23.27
C ILE A 152 -3.75 7.62 -21.98
N ILE A 153 -2.79 8.47 -21.61
CA ILE A 153 -1.99 8.29 -20.40
C ILE A 153 -2.88 8.30 -19.15
N PHE A 154 -3.75 9.29 -19.01
CA PHE A 154 -4.63 9.44 -17.83
C PHE A 154 -5.68 8.34 -17.72
N THR A 155 -6.20 7.82 -18.82
CA THR A 155 -7.27 6.81 -18.81
C THR A 155 -6.75 5.37 -18.84
N LYS A 156 -5.56 5.12 -19.41
CA LYS A 156 -5.04 3.78 -19.63
C LYS A 156 -3.76 3.49 -18.84
N CYS A 157 -2.82 4.44 -18.74
CA CYS A 157 -1.53 4.20 -18.08
C CYS A 157 -1.58 4.41 -16.57
N PHE A 158 -2.27 5.48 -16.08
CA PHE A 158 -2.34 5.81 -14.66
C PHE A 158 -3.29 4.91 -13.85
N ILE A 159 -3.72 3.80 -14.41
CA ILE A 159 -4.45 2.76 -13.67
C ILE A 159 -3.52 2.06 -12.65
N CYS A 160 -2.23 1.91 -12.96
CA CYS A 160 -1.28 1.16 -12.16
C CYS A 160 -0.34 2.05 -11.33
N HIS A 161 0.13 3.14 -11.87
CA HIS A 161 1.05 4.08 -11.21
C HIS A 161 0.90 5.48 -11.82
N GLY A 162 1.42 6.51 -11.15
CA GLY A 162 1.49 7.88 -11.68
C GLY A 162 2.72 8.11 -12.57
N PHE A 163 3.03 9.38 -12.77
CA PHE A 163 4.13 9.82 -13.65
C PHE A 163 5.42 10.18 -12.88
N GLN A 164 5.32 10.42 -11.61
CA GLN A 164 6.33 11.11 -10.79
C GLN A 164 7.68 10.38 -10.79
N THR A 165 7.64 9.09 -10.43
CA THR A 165 8.86 8.28 -10.28
C THR A 165 9.39 7.72 -11.59
N ARG A 166 8.51 7.46 -12.57
CA ARG A 166 8.83 6.73 -13.79
C ARG A 166 8.94 7.58 -15.05
N MET A 167 8.36 8.78 -15.02
CA MET A 167 8.36 9.72 -16.14
C MET A 167 9.12 11.00 -15.77
N ALA A 168 8.65 11.76 -14.78
CA ALA A 168 9.22 13.06 -14.44
C ALA A 168 10.59 13.01 -13.76
N SER A 169 10.94 11.90 -13.12
CA SER A 169 12.25 11.71 -12.46
C SER A 169 13.34 11.19 -13.38
N VAL A 170 13.02 10.90 -14.64
CA VAL A 170 13.95 10.24 -15.57
C VAL A 170 13.94 10.98 -16.91
N ARG A 171 15.10 11.24 -17.49
CA ARG A 171 15.24 11.72 -18.87
C ARG A 171 15.58 10.54 -19.78
N ARG A 172 14.98 10.50 -20.96
CA ARG A 172 15.23 9.50 -22.00
C ARG A 172 15.15 10.16 -23.36
N ASP A 173 15.89 9.64 -24.31
CA ASP A 173 15.70 9.94 -25.72
C ASP A 173 14.41 9.29 -26.26
N ALA A 174 14.11 9.50 -27.53
CA ALA A 174 12.91 8.99 -28.17
C ALA A 174 12.85 7.46 -28.19
N ASP A 175 13.98 6.78 -28.41
CA ASP A 175 14.04 5.32 -28.42
C ASP A 175 13.87 4.75 -27.02
N GLY A 176 14.46 5.35 -26.01
CA GLY A 176 14.26 4.97 -24.62
C GLY A 176 12.82 5.14 -24.14
N TRP A 177 12.09 6.14 -24.64
CA TRP A 177 10.64 6.26 -24.36
C TRP A 177 9.85 5.18 -25.09
N LYS A 178 10.17 4.88 -26.34
CA LYS A 178 9.55 3.81 -27.13
C LYS A 178 9.72 2.45 -26.45
N ASP A 179 10.95 2.13 -26.04
CA ASP A 179 11.26 0.88 -25.34
C ASP A 179 10.48 0.79 -24.02
N ARG A 180 10.34 1.90 -23.29
CA ARG A 180 9.59 1.91 -22.04
C ARG A 180 8.09 1.71 -22.24
N VAL A 181 7.50 2.32 -23.26
CA VAL A 181 6.08 2.12 -23.60
C VAL A 181 5.84 0.67 -24.02
N GLN A 182 6.74 0.10 -24.85
CA GLN A 182 6.63 -1.30 -25.25
C GLN A 182 6.82 -2.25 -24.06
N PHE A 183 7.81 -2.02 -23.20
CA PHE A 183 7.97 -2.80 -21.96
C PHE A 183 6.68 -2.82 -21.11
N MET A 184 5.99 -1.68 -20.97
CA MET A 184 4.75 -1.63 -20.22
C MET A 184 3.62 -2.43 -20.90
N ARG A 185 3.55 -2.41 -22.23
CA ARG A 185 2.62 -3.25 -22.98
C ARG A 185 2.88 -4.74 -22.75
N ASP A 186 4.15 -5.14 -22.78
CA ASP A 186 4.56 -6.55 -22.63
C ASP A 186 4.40 -7.04 -21.20
N ALA A 187 4.87 -6.25 -20.21
CA ALA A 187 4.81 -6.60 -18.79
C ALA A 187 3.37 -6.62 -18.24
N MET A 188 2.49 -5.82 -18.81
CA MET A 188 1.11 -5.65 -18.38
C MET A 188 0.11 -6.13 -19.45
N HIS A 189 0.50 -7.11 -20.27
CA HIS A 189 -0.33 -7.62 -21.38
C HIS A 189 -1.72 -8.05 -20.92
N PHE A 190 -1.84 -8.67 -19.74
CA PHE A 190 -3.12 -9.05 -19.14
C PHE A 190 -4.04 -7.85 -18.82
N SER A 191 -3.53 -6.62 -18.83
CA SER A 191 -4.30 -5.40 -18.53
C SER A 191 -4.23 -4.34 -19.62
N LEU A 192 -3.11 -4.19 -20.33
CA LEU A 192 -2.83 -3.07 -21.25
C LEU A 192 -2.70 -3.47 -22.73
N SER A 193 -2.28 -4.69 -23.06
CA SER A 193 -1.89 -5.03 -24.43
C SER A 193 -2.98 -4.78 -25.46
N TYR A 194 -4.25 -5.03 -25.16
CA TYR A 194 -5.34 -4.70 -26.06
C TYR A 194 -6.06 -3.40 -25.77
N ARG A 195 -5.62 -2.66 -24.74
CA ARG A 195 -6.13 -1.29 -24.48
C ARG A 195 -5.30 -0.21 -25.14
N ILE A 196 -4.04 -0.50 -25.48
CA ILE A 196 -3.10 0.42 -26.12
C ILE A 196 -2.63 -0.20 -27.43
N ASN A 197 -3.22 0.27 -28.55
CA ASN A 197 -2.82 -0.14 -29.89
C ASN A 197 -1.50 0.52 -30.31
N ASP A 198 -0.95 0.16 -31.49
CA ASP A 198 0.33 0.67 -31.95
C ASP A 198 0.33 2.19 -32.18
N GLN A 199 -0.78 2.75 -32.68
CA GLN A 199 -0.91 4.19 -32.84
C GLN A 199 -0.95 4.91 -31.50
N ASP A 200 -1.73 4.41 -30.53
CA ASP A 200 -1.76 4.95 -29.16
C ASP A 200 -0.36 4.90 -28.52
N ALA A 201 0.40 3.81 -28.73
CA ALA A 201 1.75 3.68 -28.22
C ALA A 201 2.71 4.69 -28.88
N ALA A 202 2.61 4.91 -30.17
CA ALA A 202 3.39 5.92 -30.89
C ALA A 202 3.05 7.34 -30.41
N ASP A 203 1.76 7.67 -30.30
CA ASP A 203 1.28 8.97 -29.79
C ASP A 203 1.81 9.23 -28.36
N VAL A 204 1.72 8.24 -27.46
CA VAL A 204 2.21 8.34 -26.07
C VAL A 204 3.72 8.51 -26.05
N THR A 205 4.47 7.77 -26.87
CA THR A 205 5.95 7.89 -26.96
C THR A 205 6.37 9.29 -27.37
N ALA A 206 5.76 9.82 -28.43
CA ALA A 206 6.05 11.18 -28.91
C ALA A 206 5.72 12.24 -27.85
N TYR A 207 4.61 12.08 -27.16
CA TYR A 207 4.19 13.00 -26.11
C TYR A 207 5.12 12.96 -24.88
N LEU A 208 5.52 11.77 -24.42
CA LEU A 208 6.47 11.64 -23.32
C LEU A 208 7.85 12.21 -23.69
N ASN A 209 8.32 12.00 -24.92
CA ASN A 209 9.54 12.61 -25.40
C ASN A 209 9.44 14.14 -25.44
N LYS A 210 8.30 14.70 -25.85
CA LYS A 210 8.04 16.14 -25.82
C LYS A 210 8.10 16.72 -24.40
N LEU A 211 7.57 16.01 -23.38
CA LEU A 211 7.55 16.49 -21.98
C LEU A 211 8.87 16.24 -21.26
N TYR A 212 9.42 15.05 -21.40
CA TYR A 212 10.52 14.54 -20.57
C TYR A 212 11.68 13.96 -21.38
N GLY A 213 11.76 14.26 -22.66
CA GLY A 213 12.90 13.94 -23.51
C GLY A 213 14.17 14.67 -23.08
N GLU A 214 15.33 14.18 -23.51
CA GLU A 214 16.62 14.81 -23.20
C GLU A 214 16.69 16.26 -23.73
N ASP A 215 16.16 16.49 -24.94
CA ASP A 215 16.12 17.79 -25.61
C ASP A 215 14.78 18.53 -25.45
N SER A 216 13.98 18.16 -24.43
CA SER A 216 12.66 18.76 -24.21
C SER A 216 12.76 20.22 -23.77
N ASP A 217 12.00 21.09 -24.46
CA ASP A 217 11.80 22.51 -24.10
C ASP A 217 10.68 22.71 -23.06
N PHE A 218 10.04 21.63 -22.61
CA PHE A 218 8.99 21.71 -21.60
C PHE A 218 9.59 22.25 -20.27
N PRO A 219 8.90 23.17 -19.57
CA PRO A 219 9.40 23.81 -18.37
C PRO A 219 9.99 22.82 -17.36
N LYS A 220 11.20 23.07 -16.87
CA LYS A 220 11.87 22.20 -15.90
C LYS A 220 11.24 22.28 -14.52
N SER A 221 10.61 23.40 -14.23
CA SER A 221 9.81 23.60 -13.03
C SER A 221 8.36 23.88 -13.42
N PRO A 222 7.37 23.15 -12.85
CA PRO A 222 5.96 23.45 -13.08
C PRO A 222 5.57 24.84 -12.57
N ALA A 223 6.31 25.43 -11.62
CA ALA A 223 6.07 26.78 -11.12
C ALA A 223 6.32 27.89 -12.17
N GLU A 224 6.97 27.57 -13.29
CA GLU A 224 7.11 28.47 -14.45
C GLU A 224 5.80 28.62 -15.23
N LEU A 225 4.86 27.68 -15.08
CA LEU A 225 3.57 27.72 -15.74
C LEU A 225 2.60 28.63 -14.96
N PRO A 226 1.93 29.61 -15.64
CA PRO A 226 1.00 30.53 -14.97
C PRO A 226 -0.09 29.83 -14.17
N ALA A 227 -0.63 28.70 -14.69
CA ALA A 227 -1.68 27.94 -14.04
C ALA A 227 -1.24 27.15 -12.81
N TYR A 228 0.07 27.07 -12.51
CA TYR A 228 0.57 26.25 -11.37
C TYR A 228 -0.10 26.63 -10.04
N LYS A 229 -0.19 27.92 -9.75
CA LYS A 229 -0.74 28.43 -8.48
C LYS A 229 -2.20 28.02 -8.27
N GLU A 230 -2.98 27.88 -9.34
CA GLU A 230 -4.38 27.48 -9.30
C GLU A 230 -4.55 25.99 -8.97
N THR A 231 -3.49 25.20 -9.13
CA THR A 231 -3.49 23.76 -8.83
C THR A 231 -3.11 23.43 -7.39
N VAL A 232 -2.62 24.41 -6.64
CA VAL A 232 -2.23 24.21 -5.23
C VAL A 232 -3.46 24.25 -4.35
N ARG A 233 -3.71 23.16 -3.62
CA ARG A 233 -4.86 23.00 -2.74
C ARG A 233 -4.43 23.24 -1.28
N PRO A 234 -5.10 24.15 -0.56
CA PRO A 234 -4.81 24.39 0.86
C PRO A 234 -5.37 23.26 1.71
N PHE A 235 -4.69 22.97 2.82
CA PHE A 235 -5.16 22.08 3.86
C PHE A 235 -5.67 22.88 5.07
N THR A 236 -6.58 22.29 5.84
CA THR A 236 -7.01 22.86 7.11
C THR A 236 -6.02 22.53 8.22
N SER A 237 -5.97 23.31 9.30
CA SER A 237 -5.13 22.98 10.46
C SER A 237 -5.52 21.66 11.15
N GLU A 238 -6.77 21.17 10.95
CA GLU A 238 -7.18 19.84 11.38
C GLU A 238 -6.40 18.75 10.64
N ALA A 239 -6.08 18.97 9.36
CA ALA A 239 -5.34 18.04 8.53
C ALA A 239 -3.88 17.82 8.99
N MET A 240 -3.33 18.74 9.79
CA MET A 240 -1.98 18.59 10.34
C MET A 240 -1.89 17.54 11.45
N LYS A 241 -3.02 17.03 11.95
CA LYS A 241 -3.10 16.06 13.05
C LYS A 241 -3.03 14.61 12.58
N ILE A 242 -2.30 14.30 11.53
CA ILE A 242 -2.07 12.94 11.05
C ILE A 242 -0.60 12.57 11.17
N ALA A 243 -0.34 11.32 11.54
CA ALA A 243 1.00 10.73 11.54
C ALA A 243 1.02 9.48 10.67
N TYR A 244 2.17 9.25 10.04
CA TYR A 244 2.43 8.06 9.21
C TYR A 244 3.63 7.32 9.74
N VAL A 245 3.57 5.99 9.71
CA VAL A 245 4.73 5.12 9.95
C VAL A 245 4.91 4.25 8.72
N GLU A 246 6.10 4.26 8.14
CA GLU A 246 6.39 3.58 6.90
C GLU A 246 7.61 2.68 6.97
N TYR A 247 7.57 1.62 6.16
CA TYR A 247 8.60 0.60 6.00
C TYR A 247 8.98 0.52 4.52
N ASP A 248 10.26 0.61 4.22
CA ASP A 248 10.79 0.45 2.86
C ASP A 248 10.75 -1.03 2.47
N MET A 249 10.14 -1.35 1.31
CA MET A 249 10.16 -2.72 0.79
C MET A 249 11.59 -3.11 0.35
N PRO A 250 12.01 -4.37 0.60
CA PRO A 250 13.34 -4.81 0.22
C PRO A 250 13.48 -4.97 -1.29
N GLY A 251 14.40 -4.23 -1.88
CA GLY A 251 14.65 -4.20 -3.32
C GLY A 251 13.62 -3.38 -4.11
N PRO A 252 13.88 -3.14 -5.39
CA PRO A 252 13.06 -2.26 -6.22
C PRO A 252 11.77 -2.92 -6.72
N SER A 253 10.81 -2.08 -7.10
CA SER A 253 9.64 -2.47 -7.91
C SER A 253 8.77 -3.60 -7.36
N ARG A 254 8.64 -3.71 -6.04
CA ARG A 254 7.77 -4.69 -5.38
C ARG A 254 6.30 -4.41 -5.62
N MET A 255 5.93 -3.14 -5.73
CA MET A 255 4.55 -2.67 -5.89
C MET A 255 3.59 -3.29 -4.87
N PRO A 256 3.77 -3.04 -3.56
CA PRO A 256 2.89 -3.56 -2.52
C PRO A 256 1.49 -2.94 -2.64
N PHE A 257 0.48 -3.73 -3.01
CA PHE A 257 -0.89 -3.19 -3.22
C PHE A 257 -1.68 -3.05 -1.93
N SER A 258 -1.31 -3.79 -0.91
CA SER A 258 -1.90 -3.70 0.43
C SER A 258 -0.91 -4.14 1.50
N ALA A 259 -1.29 -3.93 2.76
CA ALA A 259 -0.58 -4.41 3.94
C ALA A 259 -1.64 -4.90 4.95
N ALA A 260 -1.86 -6.21 5.02
CA ALA A 260 -2.92 -6.80 5.81
C ALA A 260 -2.41 -7.31 7.17
N PRO A 261 -2.82 -6.70 8.30
CA PRO A 261 -2.44 -7.18 9.63
C PRO A 261 -3.05 -8.56 9.90
N ALA A 262 -2.26 -9.44 10.52
CA ALA A 262 -2.67 -10.75 10.98
C ALA A 262 -2.83 -10.79 12.51
N LYS A 263 -3.53 -11.79 13.03
CA LYS A 263 -3.78 -11.94 14.47
C LYS A 263 -2.51 -12.13 15.32
N ASP A 264 -1.44 -12.64 14.72
CA ASP A 264 -0.14 -12.80 15.36
C ASP A 264 0.69 -11.50 15.44
N GLY A 265 0.13 -10.39 14.93
CA GLY A 265 0.76 -9.09 14.87
C GLY A 265 1.70 -8.90 13.68
N SER A 266 1.89 -9.89 12.82
CA SER A 266 2.59 -9.73 11.54
C SER A 266 1.69 -9.02 10.52
N VAL A 267 2.31 -8.50 9.45
CA VAL A 267 1.60 -7.88 8.33
C VAL A 267 1.98 -8.58 7.04
N TRP A 268 0.97 -8.99 6.27
CA TRP A 268 1.17 -9.68 5.01
C TRP A 268 0.98 -8.74 3.83
N ILE A 269 1.92 -8.83 2.89
CA ILE A 269 2.08 -7.87 1.79
C ILE A 269 2.14 -8.64 0.47
N PRO A 270 1.16 -8.44 -0.43
CA PRO A 270 1.24 -8.93 -1.80
C PRO A 270 2.21 -8.06 -2.61
N ASN A 271 3.09 -8.69 -3.39
CA ASN A 271 3.97 -7.97 -4.29
C ASN A 271 3.46 -8.12 -5.73
N PHE A 272 2.76 -7.11 -6.21
CA PHE A 272 2.19 -7.11 -7.56
C PHE A 272 3.25 -6.93 -8.66
N GLY A 273 4.36 -6.32 -8.30
CA GLY A 273 5.49 -6.07 -9.21
C GLY A 273 6.28 -7.34 -9.56
N ILE A 274 7.42 -7.11 -10.19
CA ILE A 274 8.31 -8.19 -10.64
C ILE A 274 8.82 -9.00 -9.45
N GLY A 275 8.76 -10.34 -9.54
CA GLY A 275 9.42 -11.24 -8.60
C GLY A 275 8.53 -12.22 -7.84
N ASN A 276 7.25 -12.35 -8.21
CA ASN A 276 6.31 -13.41 -7.75
C ASN A 276 6.51 -13.82 -6.28
N LYS A 277 6.05 -13.00 -5.34
CA LYS A 277 6.20 -13.29 -3.91
C LYS A 277 5.18 -12.60 -3.04
N ILE A 278 4.99 -13.11 -1.85
CA ILE A 278 4.40 -12.38 -0.72
C ILE A 278 5.48 -12.07 0.31
N THR A 279 5.29 -11.04 1.08
CA THR A 279 6.24 -10.61 2.13
C THR A 279 5.52 -10.55 3.47
N ARG A 280 6.15 -11.12 4.51
CA ARG A 280 5.74 -10.96 5.91
C ARG A 280 6.58 -9.89 6.57
N LEU A 281 5.94 -8.90 7.17
CA LEU A 281 6.57 -7.82 7.93
C LEU A 281 6.34 -8.04 9.43
N ASP A 282 7.39 -7.93 10.22
CA ASP A 282 7.30 -7.67 11.66
C ASP A 282 7.29 -6.14 11.90
N PRO A 283 6.15 -5.53 12.27
CA PRO A 283 6.07 -4.08 12.40
C PRO A 283 6.86 -3.50 13.57
N LYS A 284 7.27 -4.33 14.55
CA LYS A 284 8.07 -3.87 15.70
C LYS A 284 9.53 -3.65 15.33
N THR A 285 10.05 -4.53 14.49
CA THR A 285 11.48 -4.53 14.12
C THR A 285 11.73 -4.00 12.70
N GLY A 286 10.70 -3.94 11.86
CA GLY A 286 10.82 -3.64 10.44
C GLY A 286 11.39 -4.81 9.62
N ALA A 287 11.60 -5.98 10.23
CA ALA A 287 12.11 -7.15 9.54
C ALA A 287 11.09 -7.67 8.53
N MET A 288 11.56 -7.96 7.33
CA MET A 288 10.74 -8.50 6.25
C MET A 288 11.29 -9.84 5.77
N GLN A 289 10.37 -10.79 5.53
CA GLN A 289 10.70 -12.11 4.97
C GLN A 289 9.86 -12.34 3.73
N ASP A 290 10.53 -12.70 2.64
CA ASP A 290 9.90 -13.03 1.36
C ASP A 290 9.61 -14.53 1.24
N PHE A 291 8.45 -14.86 0.65
CA PHE A 291 8.09 -16.21 0.27
C PHE A 291 7.76 -16.23 -1.24
N PRO A 292 8.53 -17.00 -2.03
CA PRO A 292 8.33 -17.07 -3.48
C PRO A 292 7.04 -17.81 -3.82
N VAL A 293 6.30 -17.28 -4.78
CA VAL A 293 5.19 -17.96 -5.45
C VAL A 293 5.78 -18.82 -6.56
N PRO A 294 5.42 -20.11 -6.65
CA PRO A 294 6.07 -21.07 -7.56
C PRO A 294 5.71 -20.89 -9.05
N ASN A 295 5.04 -19.81 -9.42
CA ASN A 295 4.64 -19.52 -10.78
C ASN A 295 5.86 -19.24 -11.69
N GLU A 296 5.96 -19.92 -12.83
CA GLU A 296 7.05 -19.74 -13.81
C GLU A 296 6.94 -18.44 -14.62
N GLY A 297 5.72 -17.92 -14.80
CA GLY A 297 5.44 -16.64 -15.46
C GLY A 297 5.29 -15.48 -14.48
N THR A 298 4.55 -14.47 -14.88
CA THR A 298 4.16 -13.36 -14.01
C THR A 298 2.92 -13.76 -13.21
N ALA A 299 3.02 -13.80 -11.88
CA ALA A 299 1.88 -14.03 -11.00
C ALA A 299 1.05 -12.76 -10.77
N ALA A 300 1.68 -11.61 -10.66
CA ALA A 300 1.06 -10.34 -10.29
C ALA A 300 0.20 -10.50 -9.03
N VAL A 301 0.84 -10.80 -7.90
CA VAL A 301 0.15 -11.09 -6.63
C VAL A 301 -0.59 -9.86 -6.15
N HIS A 302 -1.94 -9.90 -6.19
CA HIS A 302 -2.76 -8.71 -5.94
C HIS A 302 -3.25 -8.59 -4.50
N SER A 303 -3.59 -9.69 -3.86
CA SER A 303 -4.10 -9.74 -2.48
C SER A 303 -3.41 -10.85 -1.70
N ALA A 304 -3.19 -10.65 -0.39
CA ALA A 304 -2.63 -11.67 0.51
C ALA A 304 -3.23 -11.48 1.91
N ILE A 305 -4.00 -12.45 2.39
CA ILE A 305 -4.78 -12.35 3.64
C ILE A 305 -4.53 -13.58 4.51
N ALA A 306 -4.22 -13.36 5.79
CA ALA A 306 -4.09 -14.42 6.76
C ALA A 306 -5.46 -15.00 7.14
N ALA A 307 -5.56 -16.33 7.09
CA ALA A 307 -6.71 -17.09 7.55
C ALA A 307 -6.64 -17.36 9.06
N PRO A 308 -7.77 -17.77 9.69
CA PRO A 308 -7.81 -18.09 11.12
C PRO A 308 -6.84 -19.20 11.56
N ASP A 309 -6.49 -20.13 10.67
CA ASP A 309 -5.55 -21.24 10.88
C ASP A 309 -4.08 -20.82 10.77
N GLY A 310 -3.81 -19.54 10.50
CA GLY A 310 -2.47 -18.99 10.31
C GLY A 310 -1.90 -19.18 8.91
N SER A 311 -2.61 -19.86 8.00
CA SER A 311 -2.25 -19.87 6.57
C SER A 311 -2.52 -18.52 5.93
N VAL A 312 -1.90 -18.25 4.77
CA VAL A 312 -2.14 -17.01 4.02
C VAL A 312 -2.60 -17.34 2.62
N TRP A 313 -3.77 -16.82 2.27
CA TRP A 313 -4.31 -16.95 0.95
C TRP A 313 -3.98 -15.74 0.09
N LEU A 314 -3.63 -15.99 -1.15
CA LEU A 314 -3.24 -14.95 -2.11
C LEU A 314 -3.92 -15.17 -3.47
N THR A 315 -4.05 -14.08 -4.22
CA THR A 315 -4.50 -14.09 -5.60
C THR A 315 -3.33 -13.80 -6.52
N GLU A 316 -3.23 -14.58 -7.58
CA GLU A 316 -2.27 -14.42 -8.66
C GLU A 316 -3.02 -13.92 -9.90
N GLN A 317 -3.11 -12.60 -10.02
CA GLN A 317 -4.00 -11.98 -11.01
C GLN A 317 -3.63 -12.32 -12.45
N ALA A 318 -2.35 -12.35 -12.78
CA ALA A 318 -1.90 -12.61 -14.15
C ALA A 318 -1.95 -14.09 -14.54
N SER A 319 -1.88 -15.00 -13.58
CA SER A 319 -1.95 -16.45 -13.81
C SER A 319 -3.31 -17.07 -13.46
N ASP A 320 -4.23 -16.27 -12.95
CA ASP A 320 -5.60 -16.66 -12.56
C ASP A 320 -5.65 -17.82 -11.56
N LYS A 321 -4.77 -17.79 -10.57
CA LYS A 321 -4.68 -18.82 -9.53
C LYS A 321 -4.99 -18.26 -8.15
N LEU A 322 -5.38 -19.14 -7.24
CA LEU A 322 -5.26 -18.93 -5.81
C LEU A 322 -3.98 -19.59 -5.30
N GLY A 323 -3.26 -18.92 -4.41
CA GLY A 323 -2.14 -19.51 -3.68
C GLY A 323 -2.46 -19.63 -2.20
N ARG A 324 -1.90 -20.65 -1.52
CA ARG A 324 -1.95 -20.81 -0.07
C ARG A 324 -0.55 -21.00 0.49
N TRP A 325 -0.10 -20.07 1.29
CA TRP A 325 1.10 -20.23 2.11
C TRP A 325 0.77 -21.02 3.39
N ASP A 326 1.56 -22.04 3.66
CA ASP A 326 1.41 -22.90 4.83
C ASP A 326 2.42 -22.52 5.93
N PRO A 327 1.97 -22.24 7.18
CA PRO A 327 2.85 -21.79 8.25
C PRO A 327 3.85 -22.82 8.74
N THR A 328 3.57 -24.12 8.54
CA THR A 328 4.44 -25.22 8.98
C THR A 328 5.58 -25.45 8.01
N THR A 329 5.25 -25.52 6.73
CA THR A 329 6.22 -25.81 5.65
C THR A 329 6.86 -24.55 5.08
N GLN A 330 6.25 -23.38 5.29
CA GLN A 330 6.59 -22.08 4.72
C GLN A 330 6.62 -22.07 3.18
N LYS A 331 5.82 -22.93 2.57
CA LYS A 331 5.68 -23.06 1.11
C LYS A 331 4.31 -22.61 0.64
N ILE A 332 4.26 -22.17 -0.61
CA ILE A 332 3.02 -21.80 -1.29
C ILE A 332 2.60 -22.95 -2.20
N THR A 333 1.33 -23.34 -2.09
CA THR A 333 0.65 -24.27 -3.00
C THR A 333 -0.31 -23.46 -3.85
N GLU A 334 -0.27 -23.66 -5.17
CA GLU A 334 -1.17 -23.02 -6.13
C GLU A 334 -2.39 -23.90 -6.42
N TYR A 335 -3.52 -23.25 -6.67
CA TYR A 335 -4.79 -23.89 -7.07
C TYR A 335 -5.28 -23.20 -8.35
N GLN A 336 -5.29 -23.96 -9.45
CA GLN A 336 -5.80 -23.51 -10.73
C GLN A 336 -7.31 -23.71 -10.76
N ASP A 337 -8.03 -22.69 -11.22
CA ASP A 337 -9.46 -22.82 -11.48
C ASP A 337 -9.70 -23.66 -12.73
N THR A 338 -10.80 -24.41 -12.70
CA THR A 338 -11.34 -25.08 -13.90
C THR A 338 -12.48 -24.21 -14.41
N TYR A 339 -12.22 -23.49 -15.47
CA TYR A 339 -13.21 -22.58 -16.07
C TYR A 339 -14.52 -23.27 -16.42
N LEU A 340 -15.62 -22.54 -16.29
CA LEU A 340 -16.90 -22.95 -16.87
C LEU A 340 -16.76 -23.12 -18.39
N PRO A 341 -17.44 -24.12 -19.02
CA PRO A 341 -17.47 -24.27 -20.47
C PRO A 341 -17.88 -22.96 -21.16
N GLY A 342 -17.09 -22.51 -22.13
CA GLY A 342 -17.26 -21.25 -22.84
C GLY A 342 -16.48 -20.07 -22.26
N MET A 343 -15.70 -20.30 -21.20
CA MET A 343 -14.73 -19.32 -20.66
C MET A 343 -13.28 -19.74 -20.94
N GLU A 344 -13.08 -20.84 -21.65
CA GLU A 344 -11.75 -21.31 -22.06
C GLU A 344 -11.09 -20.30 -23.00
N GLY A 345 -9.81 -20.01 -22.78
CA GLY A 345 -9.02 -19.17 -23.68
C GLY A 345 -9.28 -17.67 -23.58
N ARG A 346 -9.72 -17.17 -22.43
CA ARG A 346 -9.68 -15.72 -22.18
C ARG A 346 -8.24 -15.24 -22.27
N GLU A 347 -7.93 -14.57 -23.39
CA GLU A 347 -6.64 -13.89 -23.60
C GLU A 347 -6.45 -12.70 -22.64
N ASP A 348 -7.52 -12.22 -22.04
CA ASP A 348 -7.54 -11.09 -21.10
C ASP A 348 -7.00 -11.47 -19.72
N GLY A 349 -6.46 -12.65 -19.58
CA GLY A 349 -5.69 -13.10 -18.43
C GLY A 349 -6.30 -12.76 -17.08
N GLY A 350 -6.13 -13.63 -16.20
CA GLY A 350 -6.32 -13.59 -14.78
C GLY A 350 -7.21 -12.54 -14.18
N SER A 351 -8.15 -12.99 -13.52
CA SER A 351 -9.15 -12.14 -12.93
C SER A 351 -9.16 -12.21 -11.41
N ARG A 352 -8.40 -13.14 -10.82
CA ARG A 352 -8.35 -13.27 -9.35
C ARG A 352 -7.76 -12.02 -8.73
N HIS A 353 -8.64 -11.18 -8.16
CA HIS A 353 -8.24 -9.85 -7.73
C HIS A 353 -8.17 -9.72 -6.20
N THR A 354 -9.30 -9.73 -5.51
CA THR A 354 -9.36 -9.64 -4.04
C THR A 354 -9.69 -11.01 -3.46
N VAL A 355 -8.97 -11.43 -2.40
CA VAL A 355 -9.29 -12.64 -1.64
C VAL A 355 -9.81 -12.28 -0.26
N ARG A 356 -10.81 -13.03 0.21
CA ARG A 356 -11.33 -13.01 1.59
C ARG A 356 -11.60 -14.44 2.06
N ILE A 357 -11.47 -14.67 3.35
CA ILE A 357 -11.69 -15.98 3.98
C ILE A 357 -12.79 -15.83 5.02
N ASP A 358 -13.84 -16.68 4.93
CA ASP A 358 -14.90 -16.69 5.92
C ASP A 358 -14.49 -17.45 7.21
N SER A 359 -15.35 -17.46 8.23
CA SER A 359 -15.04 -18.10 9.52
C SER A 359 -14.87 -19.62 9.42
N LYS A 360 -15.37 -20.24 8.36
CA LYS A 360 -15.26 -21.68 8.08
C LYS A 360 -14.00 -22.04 7.29
N GLY A 361 -13.21 -21.04 6.90
CA GLY A 361 -12.02 -21.22 6.09
C GLY A 361 -12.29 -21.31 4.58
N THR A 362 -13.53 -21.05 4.15
CA THR A 362 -13.85 -20.97 2.72
C THR A 362 -13.23 -19.73 2.12
N VAL A 363 -12.65 -19.86 0.94
CA VAL A 363 -11.95 -18.78 0.26
C VAL A 363 -12.83 -18.16 -0.81
N TRP A 364 -13.01 -16.86 -0.74
CA TRP A 364 -13.76 -16.09 -1.73
C TRP A 364 -12.83 -15.21 -2.51
N SER A 365 -12.93 -15.20 -3.82
CA SER A 365 -12.13 -14.32 -4.69
C SER A 365 -13.01 -13.59 -5.68
N SER A 366 -12.78 -12.27 -5.78
CA SER A 366 -13.39 -11.48 -6.85
C SER A 366 -12.67 -11.73 -8.17
N GLY A 367 -13.36 -11.51 -9.26
CA GLY A 367 -12.83 -11.76 -10.61
C GLY A 367 -13.93 -11.87 -11.65
N TYR A 368 -13.69 -12.71 -12.65
CA TYR A 368 -14.55 -12.98 -13.80
C TYR A 368 -14.86 -14.48 -13.88
N PRO A 369 -15.83 -14.99 -13.11
CA PRO A 369 -16.75 -14.32 -12.15
C PRO A 369 -16.23 -14.27 -10.69
N LEU A 370 -17.09 -13.83 -9.76
CA LEU A 370 -16.92 -14.08 -8.31
C LEU A 370 -16.90 -15.60 -8.08
N THR A 371 -15.96 -16.05 -7.26
CA THR A 371 -15.74 -17.48 -7.03
C THR A 371 -15.59 -17.76 -5.55
N ARG A 372 -16.14 -18.88 -5.15
CA ARG A 372 -15.94 -19.52 -3.85
C ARG A 372 -15.09 -20.77 -4.03
N PHE A 373 -14.04 -20.91 -3.25
CA PHE A 373 -13.18 -22.10 -3.23
C PHE A 373 -13.24 -22.79 -1.88
N ASP A 374 -13.48 -24.09 -1.89
CA ASP A 374 -13.45 -24.96 -0.71
C ASP A 374 -12.08 -25.67 -0.64
N PRO A 375 -11.23 -25.32 0.36
CA PRO A 375 -9.89 -25.88 0.47
C PRO A 375 -9.86 -27.40 0.78
N GLU A 376 -10.89 -27.93 1.45
CA GLU A 376 -10.95 -29.35 1.83
C GLU A 376 -11.23 -30.23 0.61
N THR A 377 -12.22 -29.84 -0.18
CA THR A 377 -12.63 -30.58 -1.38
C THR A 377 -11.88 -30.15 -2.64
N ARG A 378 -11.16 -29.02 -2.59
CA ARG A 378 -10.48 -28.34 -3.70
C ARG A 378 -11.41 -28.00 -4.87
N LYS A 379 -12.67 -27.66 -4.56
CA LYS A 379 -13.67 -27.34 -5.58
C LYS A 379 -13.91 -25.85 -5.63
N TYR A 380 -14.06 -25.37 -6.87
CA TYR A 380 -14.51 -24.04 -7.17
C TYR A 380 -16.02 -24.00 -7.43
N TYR A 381 -16.66 -22.93 -7.01
CA TYR A 381 -18.07 -22.63 -7.25
C TYR A 381 -18.16 -21.19 -7.75
N ASP A 382 -18.55 -21.04 -9.00
CA ASP A 382 -18.64 -19.75 -9.66
C ASP A 382 -20.04 -19.15 -9.54
N PHE A 383 -20.10 -17.81 -9.52
CA PHE A 383 -21.33 -17.03 -9.52
C PHE A 383 -21.42 -16.20 -10.80
N PRO A 384 -21.94 -16.77 -11.91
CA PRO A 384 -21.99 -16.08 -13.21
C PRO A 384 -22.75 -14.76 -13.20
N GLU A 385 -23.74 -14.62 -12.29
CA GLU A 385 -24.52 -13.38 -12.09
C GLU A 385 -23.66 -12.26 -11.51
N ALA A 386 -22.58 -12.61 -10.77
CA ALA A 386 -21.62 -11.68 -10.17
C ALA A 386 -20.32 -11.66 -11.01
N ASN A 387 -20.45 -11.32 -12.29
CA ASN A 387 -19.32 -11.20 -13.20
C ASN A 387 -18.65 -9.82 -13.06
N HIS A 388 -17.34 -9.70 -13.39
CA HIS A 388 -16.54 -8.46 -13.28
C HIS A 388 -16.44 -7.89 -11.86
N THR A 389 -16.45 -8.74 -10.84
CA THR A 389 -16.32 -8.29 -9.45
C THR A 389 -14.90 -7.83 -9.13
N TYR A 390 -14.80 -6.81 -8.27
CA TYR A 390 -13.52 -6.16 -7.98
C TYR A 390 -13.11 -6.29 -6.51
N SER A 391 -13.92 -5.82 -5.59
CA SER A 391 -13.64 -5.82 -4.15
C SER A 391 -14.64 -6.69 -3.41
N LEU A 392 -14.21 -7.29 -2.30
CA LEU A 392 -15.03 -8.13 -1.44
C LEU A 392 -14.93 -7.67 0.01
N ALA A 393 -16.05 -7.73 0.72
CA ALA A 393 -16.13 -7.62 2.17
C ALA A 393 -17.20 -8.55 2.72
N PHE A 394 -17.06 -8.98 3.99
CA PHE A 394 -18.09 -9.75 4.69
C PHE A 394 -18.87 -8.82 5.62
N ASP A 395 -20.17 -9.05 5.72
CA ASP A 395 -20.96 -8.54 6.84
C ASP A 395 -20.89 -9.50 8.04
N LYS A 396 -21.57 -9.14 9.14
CA LYS A 396 -21.61 -9.94 10.39
C LYS A 396 -22.26 -11.32 10.23
N ASP A 397 -23.08 -11.50 9.20
CA ASP A 397 -23.78 -12.75 8.88
C ASP A 397 -23.01 -13.56 7.81
N GLU A 398 -21.79 -13.11 7.48
CA GLU A 398 -20.88 -13.67 6.48
C GLU A 398 -21.40 -13.63 5.05
N ASN A 399 -22.43 -12.81 4.75
CA ASN A 399 -22.76 -12.53 3.36
C ASN A 399 -21.60 -11.79 2.69
N VAL A 400 -21.37 -12.13 1.42
CA VAL A 400 -20.25 -11.59 0.64
C VAL A 400 -20.72 -10.41 -0.16
N TRP A 401 -20.33 -9.22 0.26
CA TRP A 401 -20.57 -7.99 -0.48
C TRP A 401 -19.47 -7.75 -1.51
N PHE A 402 -19.83 -7.26 -2.69
CA PHE A 402 -18.89 -6.99 -3.76
C PHE A 402 -19.22 -5.72 -4.54
N THR A 403 -18.20 -5.17 -5.20
CA THR A 403 -18.34 -4.12 -6.21
C THR A 403 -18.18 -4.71 -7.61
N ASN A 404 -18.92 -4.15 -8.57
CA ASN A 404 -18.87 -4.54 -9.97
C ASN A 404 -18.63 -3.31 -10.85
N PRO A 405 -17.36 -2.92 -11.08
CA PRO A 405 -17.05 -1.74 -11.91
C PRO A 405 -17.48 -1.88 -13.37
N GLY A 406 -17.69 -3.11 -13.86
CA GLY A 406 -18.16 -3.35 -15.23
C GLY A 406 -19.61 -2.92 -15.47
N THR A 407 -20.47 -3.04 -14.45
CA THR A 407 -21.89 -2.68 -14.51
C THR A 407 -22.22 -1.43 -13.70
N GLY A 408 -21.32 -0.99 -12.82
CA GLY A 408 -21.57 0.11 -11.89
C GLY A 408 -22.49 -0.29 -10.73
N GLN A 409 -22.47 -1.55 -10.30
CA GLN A 409 -23.33 -2.08 -9.26
C GLN A 409 -22.53 -2.49 -8.03
N ILE A 410 -23.19 -2.48 -6.88
CA ILE A 410 -22.79 -3.27 -5.71
C ILE A 410 -23.68 -4.50 -5.62
N GLY A 411 -23.20 -5.56 -4.98
CA GLY A 411 -23.99 -6.78 -4.83
C GLY A 411 -23.66 -7.56 -3.56
N GLU A 412 -24.50 -8.54 -3.28
CA GLU A 412 -24.41 -9.46 -2.15
C GLU A 412 -24.58 -10.91 -2.66
N VAL A 413 -23.75 -11.81 -2.18
CA VAL A 413 -24.05 -13.25 -2.16
C VAL A 413 -24.46 -13.63 -0.75
N ASN A 414 -25.70 -14.09 -0.59
CA ASN A 414 -26.17 -14.53 0.72
C ASN A 414 -25.47 -15.85 1.15
N ALA A 415 -24.84 -15.84 2.31
CA ALA A 415 -24.01 -16.95 2.79
C ALA A 415 -24.76 -18.29 2.95
N LYS A 416 -26.08 -18.25 3.21
CA LYS A 416 -26.89 -19.44 3.47
C LYS A 416 -27.53 -20.00 2.19
N THR A 417 -28.04 -19.11 1.34
CA THR A 417 -28.82 -19.50 0.15
C THR A 417 -28.01 -19.49 -1.13
N LEU A 418 -26.82 -18.88 -1.10
CA LEU A 418 -25.93 -18.64 -2.24
C LEU A 418 -26.59 -17.83 -3.38
N LYS A 419 -27.69 -17.13 -3.10
CA LYS A 419 -28.35 -16.27 -4.07
C LYS A 419 -27.61 -14.95 -4.18
N VAL A 420 -27.47 -14.47 -5.40
CA VAL A 420 -26.90 -13.17 -5.72
C VAL A 420 -28.00 -12.12 -5.81
N LYS A 421 -27.75 -10.95 -5.23
CA LYS A 421 -28.57 -9.75 -5.36
C LYS A 421 -27.69 -8.56 -5.69
N GLN A 422 -28.14 -7.66 -6.55
CA GLN A 422 -27.36 -6.50 -6.96
C GLN A 422 -28.24 -5.24 -6.99
N TRP A 423 -27.61 -4.10 -6.73
CA TRP A 423 -28.25 -2.79 -6.69
C TRP A 423 -27.43 -1.77 -7.49
N MET A 424 -28.12 -0.87 -8.17
CA MET A 424 -27.53 0.21 -8.94
C MET A 424 -27.52 1.49 -8.09
N PRO A 425 -26.35 2.10 -7.85
CA PRO A 425 -26.28 3.44 -7.26
C PRO A 425 -27.00 4.48 -8.09
N PRO A 426 -27.46 5.60 -7.48
CA PRO A 426 -28.15 6.67 -8.19
C PRO A 426 -27.31 7.34 -9.28
N THR A 427 -26.03 7.55 -9.03
CA THR A 427 -25.08 8.06 -10.03
C THR A 427 -24.60 6.92 -10.93
N LEU A 428 -24.70 7.10 -12.24
CA LEU A 428 -24.28 6.10 -13.22
C LEU A 428 -22.80 6.24 -13.61
N ASN A 429 -22.21 5.16 -14.12
CA ASN A 429 -20.81 5.09 -14.58
C ASN A 429 -19.80 5.48 -13.49
N THR A 430 -20.04 5.03 -12.29
CA THR A 430 -19.27 5.33 -11.09
C THR A 430 -17.98 4.55 -11.01
N TYR A 431 -17.94 3.36 -11.63
CA TYR A 431 -16.77 2.47 -11.67
C TYR A 431 -16.27 2.15 -10.25
N GLU A 432 -17.12 1.49 -9.46
CA GLU A 432 -16.90 1.22 -8.04
C GLU A 432 -15.58 0.51 -7.79
N ARG A 433 -14.84 0.98 -6.79
CA ARG A 433 -13.57 0.36 -6.39
C ARG A 433 -13.73 -0.43 -5.09
N ARG A 434 -13.16 0.02 -3.99
CA ARG A 434 -13.18 -0.76 -2.75
C ARG A 434 -14.51 -0.63 -2.02
N ILE A 435 -14.85 -1.69 -1.27
CA ILE A 435 -16.04 -1.82 -0.45
C ILE A 435 -15.63 -2.15 0.98
N ALA A 436 -16.36 -1.63 1.96
CA ALA A 436 -16.22 -1.96 3.38
C ALA A 436 -17.60 -1.99 4.02
N ILE A 437 -17.77 -2.82 5.05
CA ILE A 437 -19.02 -2.98 5.78
C ILE A 437 -18.81 -2.48 7.21
N ASP A 438 -19.66 -1.56 7.63
CA ASP A 438 -19.66 -1.08 9.02
C ASP A 438 -20.30 -2.09 9.97
N THR A 439 -20.01 -1.98 11.24
CA THR A 439 -20.53 -2.88 12.28
C THR A 439 -22.07 -2.87 12.41
N ASP A 440 -22.74 -1.80 11.95
CA ASP A 440 -24.20 -1.69 11.86
C ASP A 440 -24.80 -2.37 10.61
N GLY A 441 -23.94 -2.87 9.72
CA GLY A 441 -24.29 -3.51 8.45
C GLY A 441 -24.35 -2.55 7.26
N THR A 442 -24.07 -1.27 7.45
CA THR A 442 -24.02 -0.28 6.37
C THR A 442 -22.87 -0.58 5.43
N VAL A 443 -23.13 -0.53 4.14
CA VAL A 443 -22.16 -0.78 3.07
C VAL A 443 -21.59 0.54 2.57
N TRP A 444 -20.26 0.65 2.51
CA TRP A 444 -19.56 1.83 2.02
C TRP A 444 -18.66 1.48 0.86
N PHE A 445 -18.65 2.30 -0.19
CA PHE A 445 -17.85 2.03 -1.40
C PHE A 445 -17.38 3.32 -2.08
N GLY A 446 -16.29 3.21 -2.83
CA GLY A 446 -15.75 4.33 -3.60
C GLY A 446 -16.33 4.38 -5.02
N GLU A 447 -16.98 5.46 -5.38
CA GLU A 447 -17.43 5.79 -6.73
C GLU A 447 -16.32 6.52 -7.47
N TYR A 448 -15.35 5.71 -7.93
CA TYR A 448 -14.03 6.13 -8.37
C TYR A 448 -14.02 7.21 -9.45
N GLN A 449 -14.83 7.06 -10.52
CA GLN A 449 -14.84 8.00 -11.64
C GLN A 449 -15.73 9.23 -11.39
N LYS A 450 -16.55 9.20 -10.35
CA LYS A 450 -17.49 10.27 -10.04
C LYS A 450 -17.11 11.10 -8.82
N GLY A 451 -15.97 10.77 -8.20
CA GLY A 451 -15.48 11.53 -7.05
C GLY A 451 -16.46 11.54 -5.88
N LYS A 452 -17.05 10.37 -5.58
CA LYS A 452 -18.03 10.22 -4.50
C LYS A 452 -17.71 9.03 -3.63
N ILE A 453 -18.24 9.07 -2.41
CA ILE A 453 -18.33 7.91 -1.51
C ILE A 453 -19.81 7.51 -1.43
N GLY A 454 -20.11 6.28 -1.86
CA GLY A 454 -21.44 5.70 -1.77
C GLY A 454 -21.66 5.04 -0.43
N ARG A 455 -22.87 5.20 0.13
CA ARG A 455 -23.40 4.52 1.30
C ARG A 455 -24.67 3.79 0.90
N PHE A 456 -24.78 2.52 1.25
CA PHE A 456 -25.99 1.71 1.05
C PHE A 456 -26.45 1.11 2.37
N ASP A 457 -27.74 1.22 2.66
CA ASP A 457 -28.37 0.58 3.81
C ASP A 457 -29.14 -0.67 3.32
N PRO A 458 -28.66 -1.89 3.63
CA PRO A 458 -29.27 -3.13 3.15
C PRO A 458 -30.69 -3.38 3.72
N LYS A 459 -31.03 -2.77 4.86
CA LYS A 459 -32.35 -2.96 5.51
C LYS A 459 -33.45 -2.21 4.79
N THR A 460 -33.14 -1.04 4.26
CA THR A 460 -34.07 -0.16 3.54
C THR A 460 -33.85 -0.14 2.03
N GLU A 461 -32.75 -0.74 1.58
CA GLU A 461 -32.27 -0.72 0.19
C GLU A 461 -32.12 0.71 -0.37
N THR A 462 -31.65 1.63 0.48
CA THR A 462 -31.49 3.03 0.11
C THR A 462 -30.04 3.44 0.01
N PHE A 463 -29.76 4.28 -0.98
CA PHE A 463 -28.45 4.89 -1.19
C PHE A 463 -28.38 6.31 -0.66
N LYS A 464 -27.17 6.69 -0.23
CA LYS A 464 -26.75 8.07 -0.03
C LYS A 464 -25.36 8.25 -0.58
N GLU A 465 -25.11 9.30 -1.33
CA GLU A 465 -23.83 9.62 -1.92
C GLU A 465 -23.25 10.90 -1.29
N TYR A 466 -21.93 10.95 -1.15
CA TYR A 466 -21.19 12.08 -0.60
C TYR A 466 -20.15 12.52 -1.63
N ASP A 467 -20.24 13.76 -2.09
CA ASP A 467 -19.22 14.35 -2.97
C ASP A 467 -17.92 14.55 -2.20
N VAL A 468 -16.79 14.05 -2.73
CA VAL A 468 -15.49 14.30 -2.12
C VAL A 468 -14.87 15.58 -2.66
N PRO A 469 -14.05 16.29 -1.88
CA PRO A 469 -13.31 17.44 -2.39
C PRO A 469 -12.48 17.07 -3.63
N GLY A 470 -12.52 17.90 -4.66
CA GLY A 470 -11.89 17.63 -5.96
C GLY A 470 -12.82 16.95 -6.98
N GLY A 471 -14.01 16.49 -6.58
CA GLY A 471 -15.00 15.90 -7.49
C GLY A 471 -14.43 14.76 -8.32
N GLU A 472 -14.72 14.71 -9.61
CA GLU A 472 -14.26 13.66 -10.52
C GLU A 472 -12.72 13.58 -10.63
N ASP A 473 -11.98 14.63 -10.27
CA ASP A 473 -10.51 14.61 -10.23
C ASP A 473 -9.93 13.94 -8.96
N ALA A 474 -10.76 13.58 -7.98
CA ALA A 474 -10.30 12.96 -6.74
C ALA A 474 -10.01 11.47 -6.88
N PHE A 475 -10.81 10.76 -7.66
CA PHE A 475 -10.68 9.30 -7.83
C PHE A 475 -10.59 8.53 -6.49
N PRO A 476 -11.64 8.54 -5.63
CA PRO A 476 -11.64 7.83 -4.36
C PRO A 476 -11.53 6.31 -4.59
N TYR A 477 -10.51 5.68 -3.98
CA TYR A 477 -10.16 4.29 -4.31
C TYR A 477 -10.27 3.33 -3.12
N ALA A 478 -9.32 3.39 -2.18
CA ALA A 478 -9.37 2.60 -0.95
C ALA A 478 -10.50 3.11 -0.06
N ILE A 479 -11.19 2.19 0.61
CA ILE A 479 -12.19 2.49 1.64
C ILE A 479 -11.81 1.72 2.89
N GLY A 480 -11.82 2.39 4.05
CA GLY A 480 -11.61 1.79 5.36
C GLY A 480 -12.54 2.44 6.39
N ILE A 481 -12.93 1.68 7.39
CA ILE A 481 -13.82 2.15 8.45
C ILE A 481 -13.06 2.12 9.77
N ALA A 482 -13.00 3.25 10.45
CA ALA A 482 -12.38 3.33 11.77
C ALA A 482 -13.36 2.93 12.89
N ALA A 483 -12.85 2.69 14.09
CA ALA A 483 -13.66 2.29 15.23
C ALA A 483 -14.71 3.34 15.65
N ASP A 484 -14.51 4.59 15.28
CA ASP A 484 -15.48 5.70 15.50
C ASP A 484 -16.52 5.83 14.36
N HIS A 485 -16.56 4.85 13.45
CA HIS A 485 -17.40 4.80 12.25
C HIS A 485 -17.06 5.85 11.19
N SER A 486 -15.96 6.58 11.31
CA SER A 486 -15.52 7.45 10.23
C SER A 486 -15.00 6.65 9.04
N ILE A 487 -15.28 7.16 7.84
CA ILE A 487 -14.94 6.49 6.60
C ILE A 487 -13.67 7.13 6.04
N TRP A 488 -12.63 6.33 5.92
CA TRP A 488 -11.38 6.73 5.32
C TRP A 488 -11.32 6.31 3.86
N TYR A 489 -10.81 7.20 3.01
CA TYR A 489 -10.59 6.89 1.59
C TYR A 489 -9.23 7.43 1.12
N SER A 490 -8.63 6.77 0.14
CA SER A 490 -7.50 7.34 -0.60
C SER A 490 -8.03 8.12 -1.79
N SER A 491 -7.48 9.31 -2.02
CA SER A 491 -7.73 10.06 -3.25
C SER A 491 -6.56 9.85 -4.18
N TYR A 492 -6.77 9.05 -5.23
CA TYR A 492 -5.71 8.51 -6.07
C TYR A 492 -4.96 9.59 -6.86
N TYR A 493 -5.68 10.64 -7.33
CA TYR A 493 -5.08 11.70 -8.14
C TYR A 493 -4.62 12.91 -7.33
N LEU A 494 -5.11 13.09 -6.11
CA LEU A 494 -4.84 14.30 -5.31
C LEU A 494 -3.69 14.14 -4.31
N ASP A 495 -3.14 12.95 -4.15
CA ASP A 495 -2.13 12.60 -3.13
C ASP A 495 -2.58 12.96 -1.70
N VAL A 496 -3.83 12.63 -1.36
CA VAL A 496 -4.41 12.85 -0.04
C VAL A 496 -5.10 11.59 0.50
N ILE A 497 -5.27 11.55 1.81
CA ILE A 497 -6.15 10.62 2.52
C ILE A 497 -7.34 11.43 3.01
N GLY A 498 -8.56 11.02 2.66
CA GLY A 498 -9.78 11.68 3.12
C GLY A 498 -10.45 10.93 4.26
N ARG A 499 -11.08 11.67 5.16
CA ARG A 499 -11.91 11.16 6.25
C ARG A 499 -13.28 11.81 6.21
N LEU A 500 -14.30 11.00 5.99
CA LEU A 500 -15.71 11.41 6.02
C LEU A 500 -16.30 11.05 7.40
N ASP A 501 -16.92 12.01 8.04
CA ASP A 501 -17.82 11.79 9.18
C ASP A 501 -19.24 11.50 8.65
N PRO A 502 -19.75 10.28 8.78
CA PRO A 502 -21.07 9.91 8.21
C PRO A 502 -22.24 10.63 8.88
N LYS A 503 -22.09 11.12 10.11
CA LYS A 503 -23.13 11.82 10.86
C LYS A 503 -23.34 13.24 10.35
N THR A 504 -22.25 13.94 10.09
CA THR A 504 -22.28 15.35 9.66
C THR A 504 -22.11 15.52 8.15
N GLY A 505 -21.54 14.54 7.46
CA GLY A 505 -21.13 14.63 6.07
C GLY A 505 -19.85 15.45 5.86
N LYS A 506 -19.21 15.90 6.94
CA LYS A 506 -17.96 16.67 6.86
C LYS A 506 -16.82 15.77 6.36
N ILE A 507 -16.04 16.27 5.42
CA ILE A 507 -14.83 15.63 4.92
C ILE A 507 -13.62 16.49 5.29
N VAL A 508 -12.57 15.82 5.81
CA VAL A 508 -11.23 16.40 6.01
C VAL A 508 -10.26 15.63 5.13
N GLU A 509 -9.47 16.33 4.34
CA GLU A 509 -8.39 15.74 3.55
C GLU A 509 -7.04 16.00 4.23
N TYR A 510 -6.24 14.95 4.36
CA TYR A 510 -4.92 14.95 4.98
C TYR A 510 -3.86 14.78 3.89
N PRO A 511 -2.78 15.59 3.88
CA PRO A 511 -1.71 15.43 2.91
C PRO A 511 -1.00 14.08 3.11
N PHE A 512 -0.55 13.48 2.02
CA PHE A 512 0.25 12.26 2.05
C PHE A 512 1.74 12.61 1.95
N PRO A 513 2.67 11.89 2.66
CA PRO A 513 4.08 12.28 2.75
C PRO A 513 4.88 12.10 1.45
N HIS A 514 4.27 11.50 0.44
CA HIS A 514 4.86 11.28 -0.87
C HIS A 514 3.88 11.69 -1.96
N SER A 515 4.40 12.18 -3.08
CA SER A 515 3.66 12.21 -4.32
C SER A 515 3.42 10.77 -4.84
N GLU A 516 2.46 10.62 -5.73
CA GLU A 516 2.08 9.32 -6.30
C GLU A 516 1.43 8.39 -5.27
N ASN A 517 0.42 8.92 -4.55
CA ASN A 517 -0.42 8.13 -3.67
C ASN A 517 -1.28 7.17 -4.51
N THR A 518 -0.77 5.99 -4.74
CA THR A 518 -1.48 4.92 -5.46
C THR A 518 -2.04 3.85 -4.51
N ILE A 519 -2.46 4.26 -3.32
CA ILE A 519 -3.04 3.38 -2.30
C ILE A 519 -4.36 2.79 -2.79
N ARG A 520 -4.46 1.46 -2.71
CA ARG A 520 -5.58 0.70 -3.25
C ARG A 520 -6.47 0.06 -2.21
N GLU A 521 -5.96 -0.15 -1.02
CA GLU A 521 -6.68 -0.87 0.02
C GLU A 521 -6.25 -0.40 1.41
N PHE A 522 -7.23 -0.34 2.32
CA PHE A 522 -7.01 -0.05 3.72
C PHE A 522 -7.39 -1.24 4.59
N PHE A 523 -6.60 -1.49 5.63
CA PHE A 523 -6.88 -2.46 6.66
C PHE A 523 -6.77 -1.81 8.03
N PRO A 524 -7.89 -1.65 8.77
CA PRO A 524 -7.83 -1.22 10.15
C PRO A 524 -7.25 -2.33 11.03
N ASP A 525 -6.47 -1.97 12.06
CA ASP A 525 -6.05 -2.91 13.09
C ASP A 525 -6.68 -2.58 14.46
N SER A 526 -6.43 -3.45 15.44
CA SER A 526 -6.97 -3.31 16.80
C SER A 526 -6.46 -2.08 17.56
N ASP A 527 -5.35 -1.50 17.13
CA ASP A 527 -4.77 -0.31 17.75
C ASP A 527 -5.31 0.99 17.13
N GLY A 528 -6.28 0.90 16.21
CA GLY A 528 -6.89 2.02 15.53
C GLY A 528 -6.01 2.63 14.42
N ARG A 529 -4.98 1.90 13.97
CA ARG A 529 -4.13 2.28 12.84
C ARG A 529 -4.76 1.79 11.55
N MET A 530 -4.59 2.57 10.49
CA MET A 530 -5.08 2.21 9.15
C MET A 530 -3.88 1.85 8.27
N TRP A 531 -3.72 0.56 7.98
CA TRP A 531 -2.62 0.02 7.17
C TRP A 531 -2.88 0.19 5.67
N TYR A 532 -1.78 0.43 4.92
CA TYR A 532 -1.82 0.60 3.47
C TYR A 532 -0.55 0.08 2.79
N GLY A 533 -0.67 -0.26 1.51
CA GLY A 533 0.45 -0.37 0.58
C GLY A 533 0.54 0.88 -0.30
N SER A 534 1.76 1.35 -0.56
CA SER A 534 2.06 2.44 -1.50
C SER A 534 2.90 1.90 -2.67
N PRO A 535 2.26 1.36 -3.72
CA PRO A 535 2.93 0.64 -4.80
C PRO A 535 3.99 1.45 -5.53
N SER A 536 3.66 2.70 -5.84
CA SER A 536 4.56 3.57 -6.59
C SER A 536 5.77 4.00 -5.78
N ASN A 537 5.63 4.14 -4.48
CA ASN A 537 6.70 4.51 -3.55
C ASN A 537 7.46 3.30 -3.01
N ASN A 538 7.03 2.08 -3.35
CA ASN A 538 7.64 0.83 -2.91
C ASN A 538 7.72 0.73 -1.37
N LYS A 539 6.63 1.11 -0.70
CA LYS A 539 6.52 1.20 0.75
C LYS A 539 5.21 0.55 1.24
N VAL A 540 5.23 0.13 2.47
CA VAL A 540 4.01 -0.15 3.24
C VAL A 540 4.02 0.67 4.51
N GLY A 541 2.85 0.90 5.10
CA GLY A 541 2.78 1.69 6.32
C GLY A 541 1.39 1.72 6.91
N TYR A 542 1.25 2.53 7.92
CA TYR A 542 -0.04 2.88 8.51
C TYR A 542 -0.09 4.34 8.89
N PHE A 543 -1.29 4.85 9.03
CA PHE A 543 -1.51 6.19 9.58
C PHE A 543 -2.47 6.15 10.77
N TYR A 544 -2.43 7.21 11.57
CA TYR A 544 -3.33 7.45 12.70
C TYR A 544 -3.45 8.94 12.99
N LEU A 545 -4.50 9.34 13.73
CA LEU A 545 -4.66 10.73 14.15
C LEU A 545 -3.94 10.97 15.47
N VAL A 546 -3.09 12.02 15.50
CA VAL A 546 -2.40 12.44 16.70
C VAL A 546 -3.40 13.07 17.68
N GLY A 547 -3.39 12.60 18.94
CA GLY A 547 -4.29 13.09 19.99
C GLY A 547 -5.70 12.47 19.98
N ALA A 548 -6.01 11.56 19.06
CA ALA A 548 -7.15 10.69 19.23
C ALA A 548 -6.84 9.65 20.31
N SER A 549 -7.73 9.46 21.29
CA SER A 549 -7.60 8.35 22.24
C SER A 549 -7.70 7.05 21.45
N THR A 550 -6.57 6.36 21.30
CA THR A 550 -6.60 4.95 20.89
C THR A 550 -7.35 4.19 21.97
N GLY A 551 -8.43 3.49 21.64
CA GLY A 551 -9.29 2.77 22.59
C GLY A 551 -8.62 1.62 23.35
N ALA A 552 -7.31 1.68 23.52
CA ALA A 552 -6.46 0.68 24.17
C ALA A 552 -6.07 1.03 25.62
N GLU A 553 -6.77 2.01 26.26
CA GLU A 553 -6.74 2.19 27.72
C GLU A 553 -8.02 1.58 28.32
N LYS A 554 -8.09 0.27 28.39
CA LYS A 554 -8.92 -0.48 29.34
C LYS A 554 -8.21 -1.77 29.72
#